data_9e4aef48bf1acc3008e814a0b698aa3b
#
_entry.id   9e4aef48bf1acc3008e814a0b698aa3b
#
_cell.length_a   1.000
_cell.length_b   1.000
_cell.length_c   1.000
_cell.angle_alpha   90.00
_cell.angle_beta   90.00
_cell.angle_gamma   90.00
#
_symmetry.space_group_name_H-M   'P 1'
#
loop_
_entity.id
_entity.type
_entity.pdbx_description
1 polymer ?
#
loop_
_entity_poly.entity_id
_entity_poly.type
_entity_poly.pdbx_seq_one_letter_code
_entity_poly.pdbx_strand_id
1 'polypeptide(L)'
;MIDLKERVGVAMSVRGQFTDPIADPKVTLGALAFANDLGSSLARIKAGPLPTPAMIRRATLLLAQMIRTSGRFKRARFTGLSRDERRDQRAGHAVERSKVDIVERFALRLLDEWVNDQCAECEGRGVVRRSRPVTTSTHACDVCGGSGKVCVSEERIPFFEGRNGPLVFREYEPCDDCGGMGRITASPVSDAKGRHICPDCSGSGKRQVDDAGRAHALGVSLDEYRKNWSWRFHDMLALLDTVDGSVYDTLRRQLRG
;
A
#
# COMPACT_ATOMS: atom_id res chain seq x y z
N MET A 1 -25.91 7.47 8.06
CA MET A 1 -25.16 8.65 8.59
C MET A 1 -24.03 8.88 7.62
N ILE A 2 -24.02 9.97 6.87
CA ILE A 2 -22.98 10.28 5.88
C ILE A 2 -21.68 10.61 6.61
N ASP A 3 -20.57 10.02 6.18
CA ASP A 3 -19.25 10.27 6.78
C ASP A 3 -18.84 11.74 6.56
N LEU A 4 -18.27 12.38 7.58
CA LEU A 4 -17.79 13.77 7.48
C LEU A 4 -16.70 13.94 6.42
N LYS A 5 -15.88 12.90 6.19
CA LYS A 5 -14.87 12.90 5.11
C LYS A 5 -15.53 12.96 3.74
N GLU A 6 -16.59 12.18 3.56
CA GLU A 6 -17.39 12.19 2.33
C GLU A 6 -18.05 13.55 2.12
N ARG A 7 -18.62 14.17 3.16
CA ARG A 7 -19.20 15.53 3.09
C ARG A 7 -18.16 16.57 2.67
N VAL A 8 -16.96 16.53 3.20
CA VAL A 8 -15.88 17.45 2.80
C VAL A 8 -15.48 17.21 1.35
N GLY A 9 -15.37 15.96 0.92
CA GLY A 9 -15.08 15.60 -0.47
C GLY A 9 -16.15 16.10 -1.44
N VAL A 10 -17.42 15.88 -1.11
CA VAL A 10 -18.57 16.39 -1.90
C VAL A 10 -18.58 17.92 -1.97
N ALA A 11 -18.34 18.59 -0.83
CA ALA A 11 -18.32 20.05 -0.78
C ALA A 11 -17.18 20.68 -1.61
N MET A 12 -16.07 19.97 -1.79
CA MET A 12 -14.93 20.40 -2.62
C MET A 12 -15.05 19.99 -4.09
N SER A 13 -15.96 19.09 -4.44
CA SER A 13 -16.19 18.63 -5.81
C SER A 13 -17.14 19.60 -6.54
N VAL A 14 -16.74 20.05 -7.73
CA VAL A 14 -17.61 20.89 -8.59
C VAL A 14 -18.89 20.15 -8.96
N ARG A 15 -18.83 18.83 -9.15
CA ARG A 15 -20.02 18.00 -9.46
C ARG A 15 -20.93 17.84 -8.25
N GLY A 16 -20.36 17.71 -7.02
CA GLY A 16 -21.14 17.58 -5.79
C GLY A 16 -21.95 18.82 -5.44
N GLN A 17 -21.55 19.99 -5.95
CA GLN A 17 -22.28 21.24 -5.72
C GLN A 17 -23.64 21.29 -6.44
N PHE A 18 -23.87 20.43 -7.42
CA PHE A 18 -25.08 20.43 -8.23
C PHE A 18 -26.04 19.25 -8.00
N THR A 19 -25.59 18.23 -7.28
CA THR A 19 -26.31 16.93 -7.26
C THR A 19 -26.83 16.49 -5.89
N ASP A 20 -26.43 17.10 -4.77
CA ASP A 20 -26.82 16.60 -3.47
C ASP A 20 -27.45 17.67 -2.57
N PRO A 21 -28.78 17.58 -2.29
CA PRO A 21 -29.49 18.54 -1.42
C PRO A 21 -29.21 18.32 0.07
N ILE A 22 -28.48 17.25 0.46
CA ILE A 22 -28.37 16.83 1.87
C ILE A 22 -27.30 17.58 2.65
N ALA A 23 -26.29 18.18 1.99
CA ALA A 23 -25.23 18.94 2.65
C ALA A 23 -24.96 20.23 1.87
N ASP A 24 -25.27 21.39 2.45
CA ASP A 24 -24.88 22.65 1.83
C ASP A 24 -23.34 22.75 1.76
N PRO A 25 -22.74 22.75 0.55
CA PRO A 25 -21.30 22.82 0.39
C PRO A 25 -20.70 24.07 1.02
N LYS A 26 -21.44 25.20 0.98
CA LYS A 26 -21.00 26.50 1.54
C LYS A 26 -20.86 26.42 3.05
N VAL A 27 -21.81 25.77 3.74
CA VAL A 27 -21.75 25.56 5.21
C VAL A 27 -20.56 24.68 5.59
N THR A 28 -20.33 23.61 4.82
CA THR A 28 -19.18 22.72 5.06
C THR A 28 -17.84 23.42 4.82
N LEU A 29 -17.71 24.19 3.76
CA LEU A 29 -16.51 24.98 3.46
C LEU A 29 -16.32 26.12 4.47
N GLY A 30 -17.41 26.77 4.91
CA GLY A 30 -17.38 27.75 5.98
C GLY A 30 -16.89 27.16 7.30
N ALA A 31 -17.42 26.00 7.68
CA ALA A 31 -16.97 25.28 8.89
C ALA A 31 -15.47 24.88 8.83
N LEU A 32 -14.97 24.55 7.65
CA LEU A 32 -13.54 24.24 7.45
C LEU A 32 -12.63 25.46 7.66
N ALA A 33 -13.14 26.68 7.48
CA ALA A 33 -12.38 27.91 7.73
C ALA A 33 -12.04 28.14 9.21
N PHE A 34 -12.75 27.50 10.13
CA PHE A 34 -12.45 27.52 11.57
C PHE A 34 -11.35 26.54 11.98
N ALA A 35 -10.92 25.65 11.08
CA ALA A 35 -9.75 24.81 11.33
C ALA A 35 -8.47 25.63 11.19
N ASN A 36 -7.39 25.15 11.83
CA ASN A 36 -6.08 25.78 11.63
C ASN A 36 -5.61 25.67 10.17
N ASP A 37 -4.70 26.57 9.74
CA ASP A 37 -4.23 26.66 8.37
C ASP A 37 -3.63 25.34 7.81
N LEU A 38 -2.89 24.61 8.64
CA LEU A 38 -2.34 23.31 8.26
C LEU A 38 -3.47 22.29 8.10
N GLY A 39 -4.33 22.15 9.11
CA GLY A 39 -5.43 21.19 9.07
C GLY A 39 -6.40 21.42 7.92
N SER A 40 -6.76 22.68 7.64
CA SER A 40 -7.60 23.01 6.48
C SER A 40 -6.92 22.67 5.15
N SER A 41 -5.60 22.86 5.05
CA SER A 41 -4.82 22.50 3.87
C SER A 41 -4.74 20.98 3.70
N LEU A 42 -4.53 20.23 4.78
CA LEU A 42 -4.51 18.77 4.78
C LEU A 42 -5.86 18.17 4.38
N ALA A 43 -6.95 18.67 4.95
CA ALA A 43 -8.30 18.22 4.61
C ALA A 43 -8.62 18.44 3.12
N ARG A 44 -8.21 19.61 2.56
CA ARG A 44 -8.37 19.89 1.13
C ARG A 44 -7.56 18.96 0.24
N ILE A 45 -6.35 18.59 0.64
CA ILE A 45 -5.50 17.68 -0.14
C ILE A 45 -6.07 16.26 -0.11
N LYS A 46 -6.54 15.78 1.06
CA LYS A 46 -6.98 14.39 1.24
C LYS A 46 -8.40 14.13 0.74
N ALA A 47 -9.31 15.08 0.92
CA ALA A 47 -10.72 14.94 0.58
C ALA A 47 -11.12 15.68 -0.70
N GLY A 48 -10.27 16.58 -1.20
CA GLY A 48 -10.55 17.37 -2.40
C GLY A 48 -10.30 16.62 -3.71
N PRO A 49 -10.67 17.22 -4.84
CA PRO A 49 -10.21 16.77 -6.15
C PRO A 49 -8.68 16.88 -6.21
N LEU A 50 -8.07 16.40 -7.31
CA LEU A 50 -6.62 16.34 -7.48
C LEU A 50 -5.89 17.57 -6.88
N PRO A 51 -4.98 17.38 -5.93
CA PRO A 51 -4.29 18.49 -5.28
C PRO A 51 -3.37 19.22 -6.26
N THR A 52 -3.43 20.54 -6.25
CA THR A 52 -2.53 21.36 -7.08
C THR A 52 -1.13 21.42 -6.47
N PRO A 53 -0.07 21.61 -7.28
CA PRO A 53 1.28 21.81 -6.77
C PRO A 53 1.41 22.95 -5.76
N ALA A 54 0.62 24.01 -5.92
CA ALA A 54 0.58 25.14 -5.00
C ALA A 54 0.02 24.76 -3.63
N MET A 55 -1.03 23.93 -3.59
CA MET A 55 -1.61 23.41 -2.33
C MET A 55 -0.62 22.52 -1.60
N ILE A 56 0.04 21.60 -2.31
CA ILE A 56 1.07 20.73 -1.73
C ILE A 56 2.21 21.57 -1.16
N ARG A 57 2.71 22.54 -1.92
CA ARG A 57 3.79 23.44 -1.47
C ARG A 57 3.40 24.23 -0.23
N ARG A 58 2.18 24.78 -0.17
CA ARG A 58 1.68 25.52 1.01
C ARG A 58 1.61 24.61 2.23
N ALA A 59 1.02 23.42 2.10
CA ALA A 59 0.93 22.45 3.19
C ALA A 59 2.33 22.02 3.68
N THR A 60 3.27 21.79 2.76
CA THR A 60 4.67 21.47 3.08
C THR A 60 5.34 22.56 3.89
N LEU A 61 5.18 23.83 3.50
CA LEU A 61 5.77 24.97 4.22
C LEU A 61 5.17 25.14 5.61
N LEU A 62 3.84 25.01 5.76
CA LEU A 62 3.15 25.05 7.05
C LEU A 62 3.62 23.92 7.97
N LEU A 63 3.72 22.70 7.42
CA LEU A 63 4.21 21.55 8.17
C LEU A 63 5.69 21.73 8.57
N ALA A 64 6.53 22.20 7.66
CA ALA A 64 7.93 22.51 7.97
C ALA A 64 8.06 23.59 9.07
N GLN A 65 7.22 24.61 9.03
CA GLN A 65 7.18 25.63 10.08
C GLN A 65 6.76 25.02 11.43
N MET A 66 5.72 24.21 11.45
CA MET A 66 5.28 23.49 12.64
C MET A 66 6.38 22.59 13.21
N ILE A 67 7.09 21.85 12.36
CA ILE A 67 8.23 21.03 12.75
C ILE A 67 9.33 21.89 13.41
N ARG A 68 9.67 23.03 12.83
CA ARG A 68 10.70 23.95 13.37
C ARG A 68 10.29 24.55 14.71
N THR A 69 9.00 24.87 14.90
CA THR A 69 8.48 25.50 16.13
C THR A 69 8.14 24.50 17.22
N SER A 70 7.96 23.22 16.90
CA SER A 70 7.55 22.19 17.87
C SER A 70 8.53 21.95 19.02
N GLY A 71 9.77 22.43 18.92
CA GLY A 71 10.85 22.20 19.88
C GLY A 71 11.34 20.74 19.97
N ARG A 72 10.66 19.81 19.31
CA ARG A 72 10.99 18.37 19.28
C ARG A 72 12.29 18.10 18.51
N PHE A 73 12.73 19.04 17.69
CA PHE A 73 13.93 18.93 16.85
C PHE A 73 14.94 19.98 17.27
N LYS A 74 16.12 19.57 17.74
CA LYS A 74 17.19 20.51 18.09
C LYS A 74 17.67 21.25 16.83
N ARG A 75 17.64 22.58 16.82
CA ARG A 75 18.03 23.46 15.71
C ARG A 75 19.39 23.14 15.09
N ALA A 76 20.37 22.73 15.89
CA ALA A 76 21.72 22.40 15.43
C ALA A 76 21.81 21.26 14.40
N ARG A 77 20.76 20.46 14.25
CA ARG A 77 20.72 19.33 13.29
C ARG A 77 20.02 19.69 11.96
N PHE A 78 19.40 20.84 11.89
CA PHE A 78 18.73 21.34 10.68
C PHE A 78 19.58 22.41 10.00
N THR A 79 20.78 22.04 9.56
CA THR A 79 21.70 22.98 8.88
C THR A 79 21.35 23.19 7.41
N GLY A 80 20.34 22.50 6.90
CA GLY A 80 20.00 22.54 5.48
C GLY A 80 20.99 21.79 4.57
N LEU A 81 22.06 21.24 5.14
CA LEU A 81 23.09 20.51 4.42
C LEU A 81 22.99 19.02 4.69
N SER A 82 23.04 18.19 3.65
CA SER A 82 23.22 16.75 3.76
C SER A 82 24.58 16.41 4.39
N ARG A 83 24.80 15.15 4.73
CA ARG A 83 26.10 14.71 5.30
C ARG A 83 27.23 14.94 4.30
N ASP A 84 26.99 14.65 3.03
CA ASP A 84 27.97 14.79 1.97
C ASP A 84 28.26 16.26 1.68
N GLU A 85 27.24 17.10 1.57
CA GLU A 85 27.38 18.56 1.45
C GLU A 85 28.18 19.17 2.62
N ARG A 86 27.97 18.69 3.86
CA ARG A 86 28.78 19.11 5.03
C ARG A 86 30.23 18.66 4.96
N ARG A 87 30.47 17.46 4.39
CA ARG A 87 31.82 16.94 4.17
C ARG A 87 32.54 17.76 3.11
N ASP A 88 31.87 18.06 2.00
CA ASP A 88 32.40 18.86 0.91
C ASP A 88 32.70 20.31 1.35
N GLN A 89 31.79 20.87 2.15
CA GLN A 89 32.02 22.21 2.76
C GLN A 89 33.25 22.19 3.68
N ARG A 90 33.46 21.15 4.47
CA ARG A 90 34.66 21.01 5.32
C ARG A 90 35.93 20.80 4.50
N ALA A 91 35.82 20.17 3.33
CA ALA A 91 36.92 20.00 2.39
C ALA A 91 37.22 21.25 1.57
N GLY A 92 36.49 22.35 1.77
CA GLY A 92 36.66 23.61 1.03
C GLY A 92 36.06 23.58 -0.37
N HIS A 93 35.30 22.58 -0.73
CA HIS A 93 34.62 22.54 -2.01
C HIS A 93 33.37 23.42 -1.99
N ALA A 94 33.07 24.08 -3.13
CA ALA A 94 31.84 24.82 -3.30
C ALA A 94 30.65 23.86 -3.26
N VAL A 95 29.87 23.93 -2.21
CA VAL A 95 28.66 23.14 -2.09
C VAL A 95 27.54 23.86 -2.83
N GLU A 96 27.07 23.28 -3.92
CA GLU A 96 25.83 23.70 -4.54
C GLU A 96 24.69 23.38 -3.59
N ARG A 97 24.26 24.37 -2.82
CA ARG A 97 23.18 24.19 -1.83
C ARG A 97 21.97 23.64 -2.53
N SER A 98 21.50 22.49 -2.08
CA SER A 98 20.15 22.03 -2.41
C SER A 98 19.19 23.19 -2.16
N LYS A 99 18.46 23.63 -3.19
CA LYS A 99 17.51 24.75 -3.10
C LYS A 99 16.41 24.52 -2.07
N VAL A 100 16.28 23.28 -1.57
CA VAL A 100 15.25 22.86 -0.63
C VAL A 100 15.87 22.38 0.67
N ASP A 101 15.50 23.01 1.77
CA ASP A 101 15.94 22.66 3.13
C ASP A 101 15.54 21.21 3.48
N ILE A 102 16.39 20.54 4.28
CA ILE A 102 16.13 19.17 4.75
C ILE A 102 14.79 19.04 5.51
N VAL A 103 14.37 20.07 6.25
CA VAL A 103 13.08 20.10 6.95
C VAL A 103 11.93 20.15 5.96
N GLU A 104 12.08 20.89 4.86
CA GLU A 104 11.07 20.93 3.81
C GLU A 104 11.02 19.62 3.03
N ARG A 105 12.16 18.99 2.76
CA ARG A 105 12.22 17.64 2.17
C ARG A 105 11.55 16.61 3.07
N PHE A 106 11.80 16.70 4.37
CA PHE A 106 11.18 15.84 5.37
C PHE A 106 9.65 16.06 5.43
N ALA A 107 9.20 17.31 5.46
CA ALA A 107 7.79 17.66 5.46
C ALA A 107 7.08 17.22 4.17
N LEU A 108 7.71 17.40 3.01
CA LEU A 108 7.17 16.97 1.73
C LEU A 108 7.01 15.44 1.68
N ARG A 109 8.03 14.70 2.14
CA ARG A 109 7.96 13.24 2.17
C ARG A 109 6.93 12.71 3.15
N LEU A 110 6.80 13.34 4.32
CA LEU A 110 5.74 13.03 5.28
C LEU A 110 4.36 13.23 4.68
N LEU A 111 4.17 14.37 4.00
CA LEU A 111 2.90 14.69 3.37
C LEU A 111 2.56 13.69 2.25
N ASP A 112 3.53 13.32 1.41
CA ASP A 112 3.35 12.32 0.36
C ASP A 112 2.91 10.97 0.94
N GLU A 113 3.58 10.49 1.97
CA GLU A 113 3.25 9.21 2.60
C GLU A 113 1.91 9.24 3.34
N TRP A 114 1.58 10.38 3.95
CA TRP A 114 0.33 10.54 4.69
C TRP A 114 -0.88 10.66 3.75
N VAL A 115 -0.73 11.32 2.60
CA VAL A 115 -1.79 11.46 1.59
C VAL A 115 -1.97 10.15 0.82
N ASN A 116 -0.86 9.53 0.42
CA ASN A 116 -0.81 8.32 -0.38
C ASN A 116 -0.58 7.08 0.51
N ASP A 117 -1.28 6.99 1.64
CA ASP A 117 -1.14 5.90 2.60
C ASP A 117 -1.77 4.59 2.14
N GLN A 118 -2.61 4.63 1.11
CA GLN A 118 -3.30 3.45 0.60
C GLN A 118 -2.40 2.62 -0.32
N CYS A 119 -2.49 1.31 -0.18
CA CYS A 119 -1.85 0.38 -1.10
C CYS A 119 -2.47 0.50 -2.49
N ALA A 120 -1.65 0.73 -3.51
CA ALA A 120 -2.10 0.91 -4.89
C ALA A 120 -2.74 -0.37 -5.47
N GLU A 121 -2.22 -1.56 -5.12
CA GLU A 121 -2.70 -2.84 -5.63
C GLU A 121 -4.11 -3.18 -5.15
N CYS A 122 -4.41 -2.93 -3.89
CA CYS A 122 -5.73 -3.23 -3.30
C CYS A 122 -6.59 -2.00 -3.02
N GLU A 123 -6.11 -0.80 -3.35
CA GLU A 123 -6.82 0.47 -3.11
C GLU A 123 -7.31 0.61 -1.65
N GLY A 124 -6.45 0.23 -0.72
CA GLY A 124 -6.75 0.29 0.71
C GLY A 124 -7.60 -0.86 1.26
N ARG A 125 -8.08 -1.79 0.43
CA ARG A 125 -8.98 -2.89 0.86
C ARG A 125 -8.28 -4.01 1.63
N GLY A 126 -6.96 -4.12 1.57
CA GLY A 126 -6.18 -5.20 2.15
C GLY A 126 -6.33 -6.55 1.42
N VAL A 127 -7.29 -6.65 0.51
CA VAL A 127 -7.60 -7.86 -0.26
C VAL A 127 -7.71 -7.53 -1.74
N VAL A 128 -7.24 -8.45 -2.58
CA VAL A 128 -7.35 -8.36 -4.04
C VAL A 128 -8.26 -9.46 -4.56
N ARG A 129 -9.03 -9.17 -5.61
CA ARG A 129 -9.72 -10.20 -6.38
C ARG A 129 -8.74 -10.73 -7.41
N ARG A 130 -8.46 -12.01 -7.42
CA ARG A 130 -7.69 -12.60 -8.52
C ARG A 130 -8.50 -12.51 -9.80
N SER A 131 -8.09 -11.63 -10.68
CA SER A 131 -8.42 -11.66 -12.12
C SER A 131 -7.31 -12.32 -12.95
N ARG A 132 -6.20 -12.78 -12.34
CA ARG A 132 -5.19 -13.51 -13.07
C ARG A 132 -5.70 -14.94 -13.38
N PRO A 133 -5.51 -15.43 -14.61
CA PRO A 133 -5.74 -16.82 -14.90
C PRO A 133 -4.89 -17.64 -13.91
N VAL A 134 -5.60 -18.46 -13.13
CA VAL A 134 -4.95 -19.40 -12.21
C VAL A 134 -4.07 -20.28 -13.10
N THR A 135 -2.77 -20.22 -12.95
CA THR A 135 -1.87 -21.21 -13.52
C THR A 135 -2.16 -22.49 -12.79
N THR A 136 -3.06 -23.28 -13.36
CA THR A 136 -3.35 -24.63 -12.91
C THR A 136 -2.11 -25.45 -13.15
N SER A 137 -1.41 -25.85 -12.10
CA SER A 137 -0.33 -26.82 -12.24
C SER A 137 -0.95 -28.18 -12.46
N THR A 138 -0.75 -28.73 -13.66
CA THR A 138 -1.08 -30.12 -13.95
C THR A 138 0.15 -30.97 -13.71
N HIS A 139 0.06 -31.95 -12.85
CA HIS A 139 1.10 -32.96 -12.65
C HIS A 139 0.55 -34.36 -12.99
N ALA A 140 1.44 -35.28 -13.29
CA ALA A 140 1.04 -36.67 -13.52
C ALA A 140 0.39 -37.23 -12.25
N CYS A 141 -0.66 -38.02 -12.41
CA CYS A 141 -1.30 -38.68 -11.26
C CYS A 141 -0.31 -39.68 -10.64
N ASP A 142 -0.06 -39.52 -9.35
CA ASP A 142 0.91 -40.35 -8.63
C ASP A 142 0.47 -41.81 -8.53
N VAL A 143 -0.84 -42.10 -8.52
CA VAL A 143 -1.40 -43.45 -8.44
C VAL A 143 -1.21 -44.24 -9.72
N CYS A 144 -1.45 -43.63 -10.87
CA CYS A 144 -1.30 -44.30 -12.15
C CYS A 144 -0.04 -43.95 -12.91
N GLY A 145 0.85 -43.11 -12.36
CA GLY A 145 2.09 -42.64 -13.00
C GLY A 145 1.87 -41.92 -14.32
N GLY A 146 0.68 -41.31 -14.52
CA GLY A 146 0.33 -40.60 -15.73
C GLY A 146 -0.33 -41.49 -16.85
N SER A 147 -0.52 -42.79 -16.61
CA SER A 147 -1.14 -43.71 -17.59
C SER A 147 -2.67 -43.59 -17.70
N GLY A 148 -3.33 -43.03 -16.71
CA GLY A 148 -4.80 -42.95 -16.60
C GLY A 148 -5.46 -44.28 -16.22
N LYS A 149 -4.71 -45.35 -16.07
CA LYS A 149 -5.21 -46.68 -15.80
C LYS A 149 -4.42 -47.35 -14.67
N VAL A 150 -5.09 -48.17 -13.90
CA VAL A 150 -4.50 -48.98 -12.81
C VAL A 150 -4.69 -50.42 -13.17
N CYS A 151 -3.67 -51.26 -12.99
CA CYS A 151 -3.75 -52.68 -13.19
C CYS A 151 -4.52 -53.31 -11.99
N VAL A 152 -5.70 -53.87 -12.22
CA VAL A 152 -6.54 -54.47 -11.19
C VAL A 152 -6.37 -55.96 -11.07
N SER A 153 -5.93 -56.58 -12.14
CA SER A 153 -5.68 -58.03 -12.21
C SER A 153 -4.48 -58.36 -13.03
N GLU A 154 -3.64 -59.27 -12.56
CA GLU A 154 -2.52 -59.85 -13.31
C GLU A 154 -2.62 -61.37 -13.20
N GLU A 155 -2.92 -62.02 -14.32
CA GLU A 155 -3.00 -63.45 -14.41
C GLU A 155 -1.92 -64.03 -15.32
N ARG A 156 -1.16 -64.98 -14.78
CA ARG A 156 -0.16 -65.72 -15.56
C ARG A 156 -0.84 -66.87 -16.25
N ILE A 157 -0.74 -66.92 -17.58
CA ILE A 157 -1.31 -68.01 -18.35
C ILE A 157 -0.37 -69.23 -18.23
N PRO A 158 -0.80 -70.30 -17.50
CA PRO A 158 0.04 -71.47 -17.35
C PRO A 158 0.24 -72.15 -18.70
N PHE A 159 1.45 -72.73 -18.92
CA PHE A 159 1.85 -73.45 -20.14
C PHE A 159 2.06 -72.64 -21.40
N PHE A 160 2.04 -71.31 -21.35
CA PHE A 160 2.38 -70.46 -22.46
C PHE A 160 3.65 -69.71 -22.15
N GLU A 161 4.80 -70.15 -22.71
CA GLU A 161 6.03 -69.41 -22.66
C GLU A 161 6.23 -68.70 -24.02
N GLY A 162 6.10 -67.38 -24.02
CA GLY A 162 6.47 -66.55 -25.14
C GLY A 162 8.00 -66.37 -25.25
N ARG A 163 8.48 -65.82 -26.33
CA ARG A 163 9.92 -65.55 -26.59
C ARG A 163 10.61 -64.75 -25.51
N ASN A 164 9.85 -64.00 -24.67
CA ASN A 164 10.33 -63.10 -23.62
C ASN A 164 9.87 -63.52 -22.20
N GLY A 165 9.52 -64.79 -21.98
CA GLY A 165 9.03 -65.30 -20.69
C GLY A 165 7.55 -65.65 -20.64
N PRO A 166 6.99 -65.97 -19.46
CA PRO A 166 5.60 -66.39 -19.33
C PRO A 166 4.62 -65.30 -19.81
N LEU A 167 3.59 -65.71 -20.51
CA LEU A 167 2.57 -64.81 -20.98
C LEU A 167 1.73 -64.34 -19.76
N VAL A 168 1.65 -63.03 -19.61
CA VAL A 168 0.89 -62.40 -18.49
C VAL A 168 -0.28 -61.59 -19.07
N PHE A 169 -1.47 -61.93 -18.67
CA PHE A 169 -2.65 -61.13 -18.98
C PHE A 169 -2.87 -60.10 -17.87
N ARG A 170 -3.02 -58.85 -18.26
CA ARG A 170 -3.24 -57.73 -17.34
C ARG A 170 -4.53 -57.02 -17.67
N GLU A 171 -5.39 -56.88 -16.69
CA GLU A 171 -6.62 -56.13 -16.80
C GLU A 171 -6.43 -54.75 -16.20
N TYR A 172 -6.87 -53.75 -16.94
CA TYR A 172 -6.71 -52.35 -16.52
C TYR A 172 -8.05 -51.68 -16.43
N GLU A 173 -8.25 -50.95 -15.31
CA GLU A 173 -9.40 -50.08 -15.10
C GLU A 173 -8.99 -48.61 -15.09
N PRO A 174 -9.90 -47.69 -15.41
CA PRO A 174 -9.62 -46.25 -15.27
C PRO A 174 -9.21 -45.93 -13.85
N CYS A 175 -8.18 -45.09 -13.66
CA CYS A 175 -7.73 -44.67 -12.35
C CYS A 175 -8.76 -43.73 -11.74
N ASP A 176 -9.31 -44.08 -10.56
CA ASP A 176 -10.33 -43.31 -9.87
C ASP A 176 -9.83 -41.92 -9.44
N ASP A 177 -8.58 -41.81 -9.01
CA ASP A 177 -7.99 -40.54 -8.55
C ASP A 177 -7.93 -39.46 -9.63
N CYS A 178 -7.68 -39.83 -10.86
CA CYS A 178 -7.65 -38.90 -11.98
C CYS A 178 -8.81 -39.05 -12.96
N GLY A 179 -9.77 -39.95 -12.67
CA GLY A 179 -10.91 -40.23 -13.56
C GLY A 179 -10.48 -40.74 -14.94
N GLY A 180 -9.37 -41.46 -15.03
CA GLY A 180 -8.80 -41.95 -16.31
C GLY A 180 -8.00 -40.94 -17.10
N MET A 181 -7.86 -39.68 -16.64
CA MET A 181 -7.13 -38.62 -17.39
C MET A 181 -5.61 -38.71 -17.29
N GLY A 182 -5.05 -39.48 -16.37
CA GLY A 182 -3.61 -39.59 -16.13
C GLY A 182 -2.96 -38.38 -15.49
N ARG A 183 -3.71 -37.29 -15.29
CA ARG A 183 -3.22 -36.02 -14.74
C ARG A 183 -4.17 -35.48 -13.69
N ILE A 184 -3.60 -34.89 -12.66
CA ILE A 184 -4.35 -34.18 -11.62
C ILE A 184 -4.13 -32.70 -11.80
N THR A 185 -5.20 -31.94 -11.88
CA THR A 185 -5.16 -30.49 -11.94
C THR A 185 -5.34 -29.96 -10.52
N ALA A 186 -4.25 -29.50 -9.91
CA ALA A 186 -4.33 -28.84 -8.63
C ALA A 186 -4.90 -27.42 -8.84
N SER A 187 -6.15 -27.23 -8.47
CA SER A 187 -6.71 -25.90 -8.30
C SER A 187 -6.24 -25.39 -6.94
N PRO A 188 -5.56 -24.22 -6.85
CA PRO A 188 -5.26 -23.64 -5.56
C PRO A 188 -6.58 -23.44 -4.82
N VAL A 189 -6.63 -23.86 -3.56
CA VAL A 189 -7.78 -23.69 -2.69
C VAL A 189 -8.06 -22.18 -2.60
N SER A 190 -9.03 -21.69 -3.36
CA SER A 190 -9.56 -20.34 -3.18
C SER A 190 -10.59 -20.44 -2.04
N ASP A 191 -10.44 -19.56 -1.04
CA ASP A 191 -11.54 -19.32 -0.14
C ASP A 191 -12.79 -18.97 -0.97
N ALA A 192 -13.96 -19.37 -0.49
CA ALA A 192 -15.24 -19.40 -1.24
C ALA A 192 -15.68 -18.06 -1.86
N LYS A 193 -14.87 -17.00 -1.80
CA LYS A 193 -15.15 -15.65 -2.32
C LYS A 193 -14.12 -15.09 -3.30
N GLY A 194 -13.08 -15.84 -3.68
CA GLY A 194 -12.05 -15.38 -4.62
C GLY A 194 -11.28 -14.12 -4.15
N ARG A 195 -11.29 -13.84 -2.85
CA ARG A 195 -10.54 -12.76 -2.23
C ARG A 195 -9.27 -13.33 -1.61
N HIS A 196 -8.14 -12.73 -1.94
CA HIS A 196 -6.84 -13.09 -1.38
C HIS A 196 -6.25 -11.89 -0.64
N ILE A 197 -5.50 -12.16 0.41
CA ILE A 197 -4.73 -11.12 1.09
C ILE A 197 -3.82 -10.47 0.05
N CYS A 198 -3.83 -9.14 0.00
CA CYS A 198 -2.98 -8.38 -0.90
C CYS A 198 -1.50 -8.67 -0.58
N PRO A 199 -0.71 -9.16 -1.54
CA PRO A 199 0.70 -9.48 -1.30
C PRO A 199 1.54 -8.23 -0.99
N ASP A 200 1.24 -7.10 -1.62
CA ASP A 200 2.02 -5.86 -1.50
C ASP A 200 1.91 -5.22 -0.11
N CYS A 201 0.75 -5.31 0.52
CA CYS A 201 0.54 -4.72 1.84
C CYS A 201 0.30 -5.76 2.95
N SER A 202 0.39 -7.05 2.64
CA SER A 202 0.15 -8.15 3.58
C SER A 202 -1.18 -8.02 4.34
N GLY A 203 -2.20 -7.52 3.65
CA GLY A 203 -3.55 -7.34 4.21
C GLY A 203 -3.80 -6.04 4.96
N SER A 204 -2.78 -5.20 5.20
CA SER A 204 -2.93 -3.94 5.94
C SER A 204 -3.72 -2.87 5.19
N GLY A 205 -3.85 -2.97 3.88
CA GLY A 205 -4.42 -1.93 3.01
C GLY A 205 -3.54 -0.69 2.86
N LYS A 206 -2.43 -0.60 3.61
CA LYS A 206 -1.52 0.54 3.59
C LYS A 206 -0.31 0.31 2.70
N ARG A 207 0.14 1.36 2.04
CA ARG A 207 1.37 1.36 1.25
C ARG A 207 2.57 1.06 2.17
N GLN A 208 3.35 0.05 1.83
CA GLN A 208 4.62 -0.20 2.50
C GLN A 208 5.68 0.76 1.95
N VAL A 209 6.33 1.48 2.85
CA VAL A 209 7.42 2.39 2.51
C VAL A 209 8.66 1.95 3.26
N ASP A 210 9.74 1.78 2.52
CA ASP A 210 11.02 1.36 3.09
C ASP A 210 11.85 2.55 3.61
N ASP A 211 12.72 2.27 4.56
CA ASP A 211 13.64 3.26 5.12
C ASP A 211 14.62 3.82 4.07
N ALA A 212 14.97 3.02 3.06
CA ALA A 212 15.89 3.45 2.01
C ALA A 212 15.26 4.55 1.15
N GLY A 213 13.99 4.41 0.75
CA GLY A 213 13.25 5.43 0.03
C GLY A 213 13.09 6.73 0.82
N ARG A 214 12.88 6.62 2.14
CA ARG A 214 12.83 7.80 3.03
C ARG A 214 14.19 8.48 3.16
N ALA A 215 15.26 7.70 3.35
CA ALA A 215 16.63 8.23 3.43
C ALA A 215 17.03 8.96 2.14
N HIS A 216 16.72 8.35 0.98
CA HIS A 216 16.97 8.96 -0.33
C HIS A 216 16.20 10.28 -0.50
N ALA A 217 14.92 10.33 -0.14
CA ALA A 217 14.10 11.54 -0.23
C ALA A 217 14.66 12.68 0.65
N LEU A 218 15.25 12.35 1.80
CA LEU A 218 15.91 13.33 2.67
C LEU A 218 17.34 13.71 2.18
N GLY A 219 17.93 12.91 1.29
CA GLY A 219 19.34 13.07 0.88
C GLY A 219 20.32 12.72 2.00
N VAL A 220 20.00 11.71 2.82
CA VAL A 220 20.86 11.21 3.90
C VAL A 220 21.17 9.74 3.71
N SER A 221 22.23 9.24 4.35
CA SER A 221 22.51 7.80 4.33
C SER A 221 21.46 7.02 5.12
N LEU A 222 21.29 5.73 4.79
CA LEU A 222 20.34 4.85 5.49
C LEU A 222 20.65 4.76 6.98
N ASP A 223 21.93 4.69 7.37
CA ASP A 223 22.36 4.64 8.77
C ASP A 223 22.04 5.94 9.50
N GLU A 224 22.26 7.10 8.85
CA GLU A 224 21.89 8.39 9.41
C GLU A 224 20.37 8.50 9.56
N TYR A 225 19.59 8.01 8.58
CA TYR A 225 18.15 7.97 8.65
C TYR A 225 17.68 7.14 9.85
N ARG A 226 18.11 5.90 9.97
CA ARG A 226 17.73 5.00 11.07
C ARG A 226 18.07 5.58 12.44
N LYS A 227 19.27 6.18 12.57
CA LYS A 227 19.75 6.75 13.84
C LYS A 227 19.02 8.02 14.25
N ASN A 228 18.70 8.90 13.29
CA ASN A 228 18.29 10.27 13.60
C ASN A 228 16.87 10.62 13.13
N TRP A 229 16.31 9.91 12.14
CA TRP A 229 15.10 10.34 11.45
C TRP A 229 13.94 9.36 11.56
N SER A 230 14.17 8.07 11.66
CA SER A 230 13.13 7.04 11.64
C SER A 230 12.05 7.28 12.70
N TRP A 231 12.44 7.44 13.97
CA TRP A 231 11.50 7.70 15.05
C TRP A 231 10.72 9.02 14.88
N ARG A 232 11.38 10.06 14.32
CA ARG A 232 10.75 11.35 14.04
C ARG A 232 9.69 11.23 12.94
N PHE A 233 9.94 10.35 11.99
CA PHE A 233 9.00 10.10 10.91
C PHE A 233 7.69 9.53 11.45
N HIS A 234 7.76 8.52 12.31
CA HIS A 234 6.58 7.92 12.93
C HIS A 234 5.85 8.90 13.86
N ASP A 235 6.60 9.66 14.65
CA ASP A 235 6.04 10.66 15.57
C ASP A 235 5.29 11.77 14.80
N MET A 236 5.82 12.19 13.66
CA MET A 236 5.19 13.22 12.84
C MET A 236 4.00 12.70 12.02
N LEU A 237 4.02 11.45 11.58
CA LEU A 237 2.83 10.83 10.95
C LEU A 237 1.67 10.76 11.95
N ALA A 238 1.93 10.33 13.19
CA ALA A 238 0.92 10.32 14.25
C ALA A 238 0.39 11.74 14.57
N LEU A 239 1.26 12.75 14.48
CA LEU A 239 0.84 14.15 14.65
C LEU A 239 -0.08 14.61 13.51
N LEU A 240 0.21 14.21 12.26
CA LEU A 240 -0.67 14.53 11.12
C LEU A 240 -2.07 13.91 11.30
N ASP A 241 -2.14 12.67 11.78
CA ASP A 241 -3.42 12.03 12.11
C ASP A 241 -4.18 12.79 13.23
N THR A 242 -3.45 13.30 14.22
CA THR A 242 -4.03 14.12 15.29
C THR A 242 -4.57 15.47 14.76
N VAL A 243 -3.81 16.11 13.86
CA VAL A 243 -4.25 17.37 13.22
C VAL A 243 -5.48 17.12 12.35
N ASP A 244 -5.49 16.06 11.56
CA ASP A 244 -6.63 15.66 10.72
C ASP A 244 -7.87 15.40 11.61
N GLY A 245 -7.72 14.63 12.68
CA GLY A 245 -8.80 14.38 13.65
C GLY A 245 -9.38 15.68 14.24
N SER A 246 -8.53 16.63 14.61
CA SER A 246 -8.96 17.92 15.17
C SER A 246 -9.78 18.77 14.18
N VAL A 247 -9.48 18.66 12.89
CA VAL A 247 -10.28 19.31 11.83
C VAL A 247 -11.69 18.74 11.79
N TYR A 248 -11.82 17.41 11.81
CA TYR A 248 -13.15 16.77 11.80
C TYR A 248 -13.93 17.03 13.07
N ASP A 249 -13.28 17.15 14.22
CA ASP A 249 -13.95 17.55 15.47
C ASP A 249 -14.43 19.01 15.43
N THR A 250 -13.67 19.89 14.80
CA THR A 250 -14.08 21.27 14.57
C THR A 250 -15.27 21.33 13.61
N LEU A 251 -15.19 20.62 12.46
CA LEU A 251 -16.31 20.51 11.52
C LEU A 251 -17.56 19.96 12.20
N ARG A 252 -17.42 18.90 13.01
CA ARG A 252 -18.55 18.29 13.73
C ARG A 252 -19.22 19.25 14.68
N ARG A 253 -18.45 20.08 15.37
CA ARG A 253 -18.98 21.11 16.28
C ARG A 253 -19.72 22.21 15.52
N GLN A 254 -19.15 22.71 14.43
CA GLN A 254 -19.73 23.77 13.62
C GLN A 254 -21.00 23.33 12.83
N LEU A 255 -21.09 22.05 12.45
CA LEU A 255 -22.23 21.53 11.71
C LEU A 255 -23.38 21.01 12.58
N ARG A 256 -23.19 20.95 13.91
CA ARG A 256 -24.23 20.57 14.88
C ARG A 256 -24.94 21.78 15.51
N GLY A 257 -24.36 22.96 15.43
CA GLY A 257 -24.96 24.22 15.84
C GLY A 257 -25.80 24.83 14.73
#